data_06c6124ed0c7af5a59c2561637635cce
#
_entry.id   06c6124ed0c7af5a59c2561637635cce
#
_cell.length_a   1.000
_cell.length_b   1.000
_cell.length_c   1.000
_cell.angle_alpha   90.00
_cell.angle_beta   90.00
_cell.angle_gamma   90.00
#
_symmetry.space_group_name_H-M   'P 1'
#
loop_
_entity.id
_entity.type
_entity.pdbx_description
1 polymer ?
#
loop_
_entity_poly.entity_id
_entity_poly.type
_entity_poly.pdbx_seq_one_letter_code
_entity_poly.pdbx_strand_id
1 'polypeptide(L)'
;MPISPETQCQLSTYEQPLNERIRLFMRLESMFFQMKNFHRADEYYSIQLFLDALFDVLDFLHRYEIRSEIIKELQGYKTGIDREHFALSWTLDERVATLESIDMSLQEAYALNFNPISALRENELFTSLRQRNFNQSGNCLFEVPAYQYWLLQNENHEIPFLQQCYEMFLPIARAVALVLRLVRAGAELTNEYTDDGIFLKTLDSNRRNQMIRIHLDDEHHVFPRISGDKHRFSVRFMTQENPE
;
A
#
# COMPACT_ATOMS: atom_id res chain seq x y z
N MET A 1 27.85 28.08 27.23
CA MET A 1 27.45 27.96 25.81
C MET A 1 26.46 26.80 25.74
N PRO A 2 25.21 27.01 25.35
CA PRO A 2 24.28 25.91 25.15
C PRO A 2 24.66 25.16 23.86
N ILE A 3 24.76 23.87 23.95
CA ILE A 3 24.96 22.93 22.85
C ILE A 3 23.73 23.03 21.96
N SER A 4 23.92 23.36 20.69
CA SER A 4 22.87 23.39 19.67
C SER A 4 22.20 22.03 19.59
N PRO A 5 20.87 21.94 19.43
CA PRO A 5 20.22 20.68 19.21
C PRO A 5 20.75 20.08 17.89
N GLU A 6 21.25 18.87 17.96
CA GLU A 6 21.59 18.06 16.79
C GLU A 6 20.40 18.06 15.84
N THR A 7 20.60 18.61 14.66
CA THR A 7 19.65 18.54 13.57
C THR A 7 19.46 17.06 13.29
N GLN A 8 18.34 16.48 13.71
CA GLN A 8 17.97 15.13 13.31
C GLN A 8 17.83 15.15 11.78
N CYS A 9 18.83 14.58 11.12
CA CYS A 9 18.82 14.38 9.69
C CYS A 9 17.57 13.58 9.32
N GLN A 10 16.64 14.20 8.61
CA GLN A 10 15.41 13.55 8.19
C GLN A 10 15.74 12.75 6.94
N LEU A 11 15.64 11.42 7.05
CA LEU A 11 15.87 10.50 5.93
C LEU A 11 14.60 10.29 5.14
N SER A 12 14.60 10.68 3.87
CA SER A 12 13.55 10.36 2.92
C SER A 12 13.73 8.94 2.37
N THR A 13 12.66 8.15 2.37
CA THR A 13 12.66 6.77 1.88
C THR A 13 11.89 6.65 0.58
N TYR A 14 12.55 6.13 -0.45
CA TYR A 14 11.98 5.86 -1.77
C TYR A 14 11.94 4.35 -2.01
N GLU A 15 10.79 3.84 -2.47
CA GLU A 15 10.56 2.43 -2.69
C GLU A 15 10.20 2.14 -4.15
N GLN A 16 10.86 1.14 -4.74
CA GLN A 16 10.58 0.66 -6.09
C GLN A 16 10.33 -0.85 -6.07
N PRO A 17 9.12 -1.32 -6.40
CA PRO A 17 8.85 -2.74 -6.55
C PRO A 17 9.56 -3.31 -7.77
N LEU A 18 10.18 -4.49 -7.64
CA LEU A 18 10.90 -5.19 -8.70
C LEU A 18 10.07 -6.26 -9.42
N ASN A 19 8.84 -6.50 -8.93
CA ASN A 19 7.90 -7.42 -9.57
C ASN A 19 6.45 -6.89 -9.46
N GLU A 20 5.59 -7.40 -10.34
CA GLU A 20 4.21 -6.93 -10.43
C GLU A 20 3.40 -7.20 -9.16
N ARG A 21 3.62 -8.34 -8.49
CA ARG A 21 2.89 -8.69 -7.26
C ARG A 21 3.11 -7.67 -6.14
N ILE A 22 4.36 -7.30 -5.87
CA ILE A 22 4.68 -6.28 -4.86
C ILE A 22 4.14 -4.92 -5.28
N ARG A 23 4.16 -4.60 -6.58
CA ARG A 23 3.54 -3.38 -7.11
C ARG A 23 2.04 -3.33 -6.83
N LEU A 24 1.33 -4.44 -7.03
CA LEU A 24 -0.10 -4.55 -6.70
C LEU A 24 -0.35 -4.34 -5.21
N PHE A 25 0.47 -4.94 -4.35
CA PHE A 25 0.32 -4.78 -2.90
C PHE A 25 0.61 -3.35 -2.43
N MET A 26 1.62 -2.67 -2.99
CA MET A 26 1.90 -1.26 -2.68
C MET A 26 0.76 -0.33 -3.12
N ARG A 27 0.13 -0.61 -4.27
CA ARG A 27 -1.07 0.13 -4.70
C ARG A 27 -2.23 -0.07 -3.75
N LEU A 28 -2.49 -1.32 -3.34
CA LEU A 28 -3.53 -1.61 -2.34
C LEU A 28 -3.24 -0.96 -0.99
N GLU A 29 -1.99 -1.00 -0.51
CA GLU A 29 -1.59 -0.31 0.72
C GLU A 29 -1.94 1.19 0.66
N SER A 30 -1.64 1.85 -0.48
CA SER A 30 -1.97 3.26 -0.69
C SER A 30 -3.48 3.52 -0.69
N MET A 31 -4.27 2.69 -1.38
CA MET A 31 -5.73 2.82 -1.41
C MET A 31 -6.35 2.60 -0.02
N PHE A 32 -5.90 1.58 0.72
CA PHE A 32 -6.38 1.34 2.09
C PHE A 32 -5.96 2.45 3.06
N PHE A 33 -4.78 3.03 2.86
CA PHE A 33 -4.34 4.19 3.64
C PHE A 33 -5.26 5.39 3.41
N GLN A 34 -5.66 5.66 2.16
CA GLN A 34 -6.62 6.71 1.83
C GLN A 34 -7.98 6.45 2.50
N MET A 35 -8.56 5.25 2.31
CA MET A 35 -9.82 4.88 2.96
C MET A 35 -9.75 5.06 4.48
N LYS A 36 -8.67 4.59 5.13
CA LYS A 36 -8.48 4.70 6.58
C LYS A 36 -8.46 6.15 7.08
N ASN A 37 -7.89 7.04 6.32
CA ASN A 37 -7.77 8.45 6.74
C ASN A 37 -9.07 9.22 6.54
N PHE A 38 -9.81 8.93 5.49
CA PHE A 38 -11.02 9.67 5.15
C PHE A 38 -12.28 9.23 5.92
N HIS A 39 -12.41 7.94 6.29
CA HIS A 39 -13.60 7.48 7.03
C HIS A 39 -13.76 8.10 8.44
N ARG A 40 -12.75 8.84 8.93
CA ARG A 40 -12.74 9.50 10.24
C ARG A 40 -13.06 10.99 10.20
N ALA A 41 -13.24 11.54 9.01
CA ALA A 41 -13.46 12.97 8.86
C ALA A 41 -14.95 13.27 8.66
N ASP A 42 -15.48 14.23 9.43
CA ASP A 42 -16.91 14.59 9.49
C ASP A 42 -17.33 15.54 8.36
N GLU A 43 -16.51 15.74 7.34
CA GLU A 43 -16.77 16.70 6.27
C GLU A 43 -17.25 16.01 4.99
N TYR A 44 -18.18 16.64 4.28
CA TYR A 44 -18.72 16.20 2.98
C TYR A 44 -17.64 15.75 1.99
N TYR A 45 -16.56 16.51 1.87
CA TYR A 45 -15.43 16.18 0.99
C TYR A 45 -14.72 14.90 1.39
N SER A 46 -14.69 14.59 2.67
CA SER A 46 -14.08 13.37 3.20
C SER A 46 -14.88 12.13 2.83
N ILE A 47 -16.20 12.24 2.84
CA ILE A 47 -17.10 11.17 2.36
C ILE A 47 -16.85 10.89 0.88
N GLN A 48 -16.74 11.94 0.07
CA GLN A 48 -16.48 11.78 -1.36
C GLN A 48 -15.12 11.13 -1.63
N LEU A 49 -14.05 11.59 -0.96
CA LEU A 49 -12.72 11.02 -1.08
C LEU A 49 -12.67 9.55 -0.62
N PHE A 50 -13.44 9.21 0.44
CA PHE A 50 -13.58 7.82 0.85
C PHE A 50 -14.26 6.97 -0.22
N LEU A 51 -15.36 7.45 -0.80
CA LEU A 51 -16.10 6.74 -1.85
C LEU A 51 -15.24 6.53 -3.10
N ASP A 52 -14.45 7.53 -3.49
CA ASP A 52 -13.52 7.40 -4.60
C ASP A 52 -12.47 6.30 -4.33
N ALA A 53 -11.86 6.33 -3.15
CA ALA A 53 -10.91 5.28 -2.74
C ALA A 53 -11.58 3.89 -2.63
N LEU A 54 -12.82 3.82 -2.14
CA LEU A 54 -13.62 2.59 -2.10
C LEU A 54 -13.84 2.03 -3.51
N PHE A 55 -14.23 2.86 -4.46
CA PHE A 55 -14.46 2.44 -5.84
C PHE A 55 -13.16 1.95 -6.49
N ASP A 56 -12.05 2.61 -6.25
CA ASP A 56 -10.74 2.18 -6.72
C ASP A 56 -10.37 0.79 -6.16
N VAL A 57 -10.60 0.54 -4.87
CA VAL A 57 -10.38 -0.77 -4.24
C VAL A 57 -11.29 -1.83 -4.84
N LEU A 58 -12.59 -1.56 -5.01
CA LEU A 58 -13.55 -2.49 -5.60
C LEU A 58 -13.17 -2.88 -7.03
N ASP A 59 -12.77 -1.90 -7.85
CA ASP A 59 -12.34 -2.15 -9.22
C ASP A 59 -11.00 -2.88 -9.28
N PHE A 60 -10.09 -2.59 -8.35
CA PHE A 60 -8.81 -3.28 -8.24
C PHE A 60 -9.00 -4.76 -7.87
N LEU A 61 -9.79 -5.03 -6.83
CA LEU A 61 -10.08 -6.40 -6.38
C LEU A 61 -10.85 -7.23 -7.42
N HIS A 62 -11.63 -6.57 -8.29
CA HIS A 62 -12.30 -7.23 -9.40
C HIS A 62 -11.34 -7.64 -10.52
N ARG A 63 -10.30 -6.83 -10.79
CA ARG A 63 -9.35 -7.09 -11.88
C ARG A 63 -8.28 -8.11 -11.52
N TYR A 64 -7.95 -8.25 -10.24
CA TYR A 64 -6.80 -9.03 -9.78
C TYR A 64 -7.21 -10.07 -8.74
N GLU A 65 -6.68 -11.28 -8.88
CA GLU A 65 -6.86 -12.39 -7.95
C GLU A 65 -6.02 -12.21 -6.66
N ILE A 66 -6.27 -11.09 -5.95
CA ILE A 66 -5.45 -10.64 -4.81
C ILE A 66 -5.37 -11.70 -3.71
N ARG A 67 -6.47 -12.43 -3.44
CA ARG A 67 -6.49 -13.52 -2.45
C ARG A 67 -5.41 -14.57 -2.74
N SER A 68 -5.34 -15.03 -3.97
CA SER A 68 -4.37 -16.04 -4.40
C SER A 68 -2.94 -15.53 -4.28
N GLU A 69 -2.72 -14.26 -4.62
CA GLU A 69 -1.40 -13.64 -4.54
C GLU A 69 -0.95 -13.42 -3.08
N ILE A 70 -1.85 -13.02 -2.18
CA ILE A 70 -1.58 -12.93 -0.73
C ILE A 70 -1.19 -14.30 -0.17
N ILE A 71 -1.99 -15.34 -0.45
CA ILE A 71 -1.75 -16.70 0.05
C ILE A 71 -0.38 -17.20 -0.43
N LYS A 72 -0.05 -17.05 -1.72
CA LYS A 72 1.25 -17.46 -2.26
C LYS A 72 2.43 -16.75 -1.58
N GLU A 73 2.30 -15.43 -1.34
CA GLU A 73 3.35 -14.69 -0.67
C GLU A 73 3.54 -15.13 0.77
N LEU A 74 2.47 -15.20 1.55
CA LEU A 74 2.53 -15.59 2.96
C LEU A 74 3.06 -17.01 3.13
N GLN A 75 2.64 -17.96 2.28
CA GLN A 75 3.18 -19.33 2.29
C GLN A 75 4.67 -19.35 1.95
N GLY A 76 5.10 -18.54 0.98
CA GLY A 76 6.51 -18.39 0.62
C GLY A 76 7.36 -17.86 1.77
N TYR A 77 6.86 -16.85 2.50
CA TYR A 77 7.52 -16.32 3.71
C TYR A 77 7.56 -17.35 4.84
N LYS A 78 6.44 -18.02 5.12
CA LYS A 78 6.39 -19.08 6.14
C LYS A 78 7.48 -20.14 5.89
N THR A 79 7.54 -20.67 4.66
CA THR A 79 8.54 -21.67 4.28
C THR A 79 9.98 -21.12 4.36
N GLY A 80 10.18 -19.85 3.98
CA GLY A 80 11.50 -19.21 4.02
C GLY A 80 12.01 -18.98 5.44
N ILE A 81 11.14 -18.58 6.36
CA ILE A 81 11.48 -18.39 7.79
C ILE A 81 11.82 -19.73 8.44
N ASP A 82 11.05 -20.78 8.14
CA ASP A 82 11.30 -22.14 8.67
C ASP A 82 12.66 -22.71 8.20
N ARG A 83 13.12 -22.34 7.00
CA ARG A 83 14.40 -22.81 6.43
C ARG A 83 15.59 -21.90 6.75
N GLU A 84 15.48 -21.00 7.69
CA GLU A 84 16.54 -20.04 8.08
C GLU A 84 17.05 -19.13 6.95
N HIS A 85 16.35 -19.06 5.82
CA HIS A 85 16.72 -18.20 4.69
C HIS A 85 16.35 -16.73 4.91
N PHE A 86 15.58 -16.45 5.97
CA PHE A 86 15.06 -15.13 6.29
C PHE A 86 15.71 -14.57 7.55
N ALA A 87 16.24 -13.35 7.42
CA ALA A 87 16.68 -12.50 8.51
C ALA A 87 17.55 -13.19 9.57
N LEU A 88 18.83 -13.37 9.27
CA LEU A 88 19.88 -13.75 10.23
C LEU A 88 19.92 -12.86 11.50
N SER A 89 19.21 -11.72 11.47
CA SER A 89 19.13 -10.75 12.56
C SER A 89 17.93 -10.91 13.47
N TRP A 90 16.95 -11.77 13.16
CA TRP A 90 15.76 -11.92 13.99
C TRP A 90 16.00 -12.84 15.19
N THR A 91 15.52 -12.41 16.35
CA THR A 91 15.46 -13.25 17.55
C THR A 91 14.47 -14.40 17.36
N LEU A 92 14.58 -15.43 18.19
CA LEU A 92 13.63 -16.55 18.18
C LEU A 92 12.18 -16.06 18.42
N ASP A 93 12.01 -15.13 19.35
CA ASP A 93 10.69 -14.59 19.69
C ASP A 93 10.08 -13.80 18.52
N GLU A 94 10.88 -13.00 17.79
CA GLU A 94 10.43 -12.29 16.60
C GLU A 94 10.03 -13.25 15.47
N ARG A 95 10.77 -14.36 15.32
CA ARG A 95 10.44 -15.41 14.33
C ARG A 95 9.10 -16.08 14.66
N VAL A 96 8.92 -16.48 15.94
CA VAL A 96 7.67 -17.10 16.41
C VAL A 96 6.49 -16.15 16.21
N ALA A 97 6.59 -14.92 16.70
CA ALA A 97 5.52 -13.91 16.54
C ALA A 97 5.19 -13.62 15.07
N THR A 98 6.19 -13.64 14.19
CA THR A 98 5.99 -13.44 12.76
C THR A 98 5.28 -14.64 12.13
N LEU A 99 5.66 -15.86 12.46
CA LEU A 99 4.98 -17.08 11.99
C LEU A 99 3.53 -17.13 12.44
N GLU A 100 3.25 -16.79 13.70
CA GLU A 100 1.87 -16.68 14.21
C GLU A 100 1.06 -15.64 13.44
N SER A 101 1.65 -14.47 13.15
CA SER A 101 1.02 -13.42 12.36
C SER A 101 0.72 -13.88 10.92
N ILE A 102 1.62 -14.66 10.32
CA ILE A 102 1.44 -15.25 8.99
C ILE A 102 0.30 -16.27 9.02
N ASP A 103 0.25 -17.14 10.03
CA ASP A 103 -0.77 -18.17 10.15
C ASP A 103 -2.16 -17.56 10.36
N MET A 104 -2.28 -16.55 11.20
CA MET A 104 -3.53 -15.78 11.36
C MET A 104 -3.98 -15.14 10.04
N SER A 105 -3.06 -14.48 9.33
CA SER A 105 -3.39 -13.85 8.05
C SER A 105 -3.75 -14.87 6.96
N LEU A 106 -3.13 -16.04 6.95
CA LEU A 106 -3.52 -17.15 6.06
C LEU A 106 -4.93 -17.65 6.38
N GLN A 107 -5.25 -17.87 7.65
CA GLN A 107 -6.61 -18.28 8.07
C GLN A 107 -7.65 -17.25 7.64
N GLU A 108 -7.41 -15.95 7.89
CA GLU A 108 -8.29 -14.88 7.43
C GLU A 108 -8.43 -14.86 5.89
N ALA A 109 -7.34 -15.02 5.15
CA ALA A 109 -7.37 -15.05 3.70
C ALA A 109 -8.14 -16.25 3.13
N TYR A 110 -8.04 -17.43 3.76
CA TYR A 110 -8.83 -18.60 3.37
C TYR A 110 -10.32 -18.44 3.71
N ALA A 111 -10.63 -17.84 4.85
CA ALA A 111 -12.01 -17.62 5.30
C ALA A 111 -12.67 -16.41 4.62
N LEU A 112 -11.93 -15.60 3.86
CA LEU A 112 -12.44 -14.38 3.24
C LEU A 112 -13.60 -14.66 2.29
N ASN A 113 -14.76 -14.07 2.60
CA ASN A 113 -15.95 -14.10 1.76
C ASN A 113 -16.03 -12.82 0.93
N PHE A 114 -15.98 -12.95 -0.39
CA PHE A 114 -16.08 -11.82 -1.32
C PHE A 114 -17.52 -11.40 -1.64
N ASN A 115 -18.54 -12.17 -1.24
CA ASN A 115 -19.92 -11.84 -1.54
C ASN A 115 -20.37 -10.45 -1.04
N PRO A 116 -20.04 -10.02 0.21
CA PRO A 116 -20.38 -8.68 0.66
C PRO A 116 -19.68 -7.58 -0.15
N ILE A 117 -18.42 -7.82 -0.55
CA ILE A 117 -17.63 -6.90 -1.38
C ILE A 117 -18.25 -6.79 -2.79
N SER A 118 -18.66 -7.91 -3.37
CA SER A 118 -19.37 -7.93 -4.66
C SER A 118 -20.70 -7.22 -4.58
N ALA A 119 -21.46 -7.40 -3.49
CA ALA A 119 -22.74 -6.72 -3.25
C ALA A 119 -22.58 -5.19 -3.16
N LEU A 120 -21.49 -4.69 -2.55
CA LEU A 120 -21.17 -3.25 -2.58
C LEU A 120 -20.96 -2.75 -4.01
N ARG A 121 -20.28 -3.52 -4.83
CA ARG A 121 -20.02 -3.14 -6.23
C ARG A 121 -21.29 -3.10 -7.08
N GLU A 122 -22.26 -3.97 -6.79
CA GLU A 122 -23.54 -4.09 -7.48
C GLU A 122 -24.62 -3.15 -6.91
N ASN A 123 -24.34 -2.45 -5.79
CA ASN A 123 -25.27 -1.51 -5.19
C ASN A 123 -25.63 -0.38 -6.18
N GLU A 124 -26.92 -0.10 -6.34
CA GLU A 124 -27.46 0.86 -7.33
C GLU A 124 -26.90 2.29 -7.10
N LEU A 125 -26.85 2.73 -5.84
CA LEU A 125 -26.31 4.04 -5.49
C LEU A 125 -24.83 4.13 -5.90
N PHE A 126 -24.00 3.13 -5.54
CA PHE A 126 -22.59 3.09 -5.86
C PHE A 126 -22.33 2.94 -7.37
N THR A 127 -23.15 2.16 -8.06
CA THR A 127 -23.07 2.06 -9.52
C THR A 127 -23.35 3.41 -10.19
N SER A 128 -24.37 4.12 -9.71
CA SER A 128 -24.74 5.45 -10.22
C SER A 128 -23.61 6.47 -9.96
N LEU A 129 -23.03 6.48 -8.76
CA LEU A 129 -21.91 7.35 -8.40
C LEU A 129 -20.67 7.06 -9.25
N ARG A 130 -20.30 5.78 -9.41
CA ARG A 130 -19.16 5.39 -10.24
C ARG A 130 -19.30 5.81 -11.71
N GLN A 131 -20.48 5.64 -12.30
CA GLN A 131 -20.73 6.07 -13.68
C GLN A 131 -20.56 7.57 -13.86
N ARG A 132 -20.83 8.38 -12.84
CA ARG A 132 -20.71 9.84 -12.86
C ARG A 132 -19.32 10.35 -12.57
N ASN A 133 -18.54 9.66 -11.72
CA ASN A 133 -17.13 10.00 -11.46
C ASN A 133 -16.25 9.97 -12.72
N PHE A 134 -16.64 9.26 -13.77
CA PHE A 134 -15.99 9.31 -15.07
C PHE A 134 -16.27 10.60 -15.86
N ASN A 135 -17.27 11.40 -15.46
CA ASN A 135 -17.57 12.67 -16.11
C ASN A 135 -16.78 13.79 -15.42
N GLN A 136 -16.11 14.61 -16.21
CA GLN A 136 -15.20 15.70 -15.76
C GLN A 136 -15.81 16.76 -14.83
N SER A 137 -17.11 16.74 -14.60
CA SER A 137 -17.85 17.70 -13.78
C SER A 137 -17.96 17.35 -12.28
N GLY A 138 -17.36 16.23 -11.85
CA GLY A 138 -17.43 15.78 -10.45
C GLY A 138 -18.84 15.32 -10.03
N ASN A 139 -18.96 14.91 -8.78
CA ASN A 139 -20.23 14.46 -8.18
C ASN A 139 -21.17 15.67 -7.87
N CYS A 140 -21.77 16.25 -8.88
CA CYS A 140 -22.79 17.26 -8.66
C CYS A 140 -24.03 16.58 -8.06
N LEU A 141 -24.45 17.01 -6.87
CA LEU A 141 -25.59 16.42 -6.14
C LEU A 141 -26.87 16.33 -6.98
N PHE A 142 -27.11 17.30 -7.87
CA PHE A 142 -28.27 17.32 -8.75
C PHE A 142 -28.25 16.17 -9.80
N GLU A 143 -27.06 15.63 -10.11
CA GLU A 143 -26.95 14.53 -11.09
C GLU A 143 -27.27 13.15 -10.49
N VAL A 144 -27.12 13.02 -9.14
CA VAL A 144 -27.42 11.80 -8.40
C VAL A 144 -28.33 12.11 -7.21
N PRO A 145 -29.64 12.31 -7.44
CA PRO A 145 -30.59 12.65 -6.38
C PRO A 145 -30.62 11.62 -5.25
N ALA A 146 -30.37 10.35 -5.56
CA ALA A 146 -30.28 9.28 -4.57
C ALA A 146 -29.11 9.48 -3.60
N TYR A 147 -27.99 10.04 -4.06
CA TYR A 147 -26.86 10.40 -3.22
C TYR A 147 -27.16 11.59 -2.32
N GLN A 148 -27.79 12.62 -2.89
CA GLN A 148 -28.26 13.76 -2.10
C GLN A 148 -29.23 13.31 -1.00
N TYR A 149 -30.20 12.43 -1.35
CA TYR A 149 -31.14 11.88 -0.38
C TYR A 149 -30.41 11.06 0.71
N TRP A 150 -29.42 10.25 0.34
CA TRP A 150 -28.61 9.46 1.28
C TRP A 150 -27.84 10.37 2.26
N LEU A 151 -27.24 11.47 1.79
CA LEU A 151 -26.57 12.47 2.64
C LEU A 151 -27.52 13.24 3.57
N LEU A 152 -28.81 13.35 3.22
CA LEU A 152 -29.81 14.07 4.03
C LEU A 152 -30.52 13.15 5.04
N GLN A 153 -30.25 11.84 5.03
CA GLN A 153 -30.92 10.86 5.90
C GLN A 153 -30.35 10.81 7.30
N ASN A 154 -30.55 11.66 8.18
CA ASN A 154 -30.09 11.67 9.58
C ASN A 154 -28.61 12.06 9.81
N GLU A 155 -28.42 12.92 10.77
CA GLU A 155 -27.09 13.31 11.25
C GLU A 155 -26.25 12.08 11.64
N ASN A 156 -25.13 11.89 10.93
CA ASN A 156 -24.11 10.87 11.16
C ASN A 156 -24.46 9.41 10.74
N HIS A 157 -25.43 9.19 9.86
CA HIS A 157 -25.68 7.84 9.32
C HIS A 157 -24.56 7.36 8.40
N GLU A 158 -23.89 8.27 7.72
CA GLU A 158 -22.85 8.00 6.72
C GLU A 158 -21.62 7.38 7.35
N ILE A 159 -21.16 7.90 8.49
CA ILE A 159 -19.91 7.47 9.15
C ILE A 159 -19.95 5.99 9.54
N PRO A 160 -20.97 5.47 10.26
CA PRO A 160 -21.09 4.05 10.55
C PRO A 160 -21.12 3.18 9.30
N PHE A 161 -21.79 3.64 8.24
CA PHE A 161 -21.84 2.90 6.98
C PHE A 161 -20.47 2.84 6.29
N LEU A 162 -19.75 3.96 6.20
CA LEU A 162 -18.40 4.01 5.63
C LEU A 162 -17.42 3.17 6.46
N GLN A 163 -17.56 3.19 7.79
CA GLN A 163 -16.77 2.34 8.68
C GLN A 163 -17.06 0.85 8.43
N GLN A 164 -18.32 0.47 8.30
CA GLN A 164 -18.70 -0.91 7.97
C GLN A 164 -18.12 -1.33 6.59
N CYS A 165 -18.18 -0.45 5.60
CA CYS A 165 -17.53 -0.69 4.30
C CYS A 165 -16.03 -0.93 4.46
N TYR A 166 -15.33 -0.09 5.23
CA TYR A 166 -13.90 -0.25 5.48
C TYR A 166 -13.55 -1.56 6.19
N GLU A 167 -14.34 -1.95 7.20
CA GLU A 167 -14.14 -3.16 7.99
C GLU A 167 -14.18 -4.44 7.14
N MET A 168 -14.95 -4.47 6.06
CA MET A 168 -15.00 -5.62 5.12
C MET A 168 -13.63 -5.88 4.46
N PHE A 169 -12.81 -4.85 4.31
CA PHE A 169 -11.50 -4.97 3.66
C PHE A 169 -10.35 -5.18 4.65
N LEU A 170 -10.58 -5.07 5.96
CA LEU A 170 -9.52 -5.19 6.97
C LEU A 170 -8.69 -6.47 6.86
N PRO A 171 -9.24 -7.66 6.59
CA PRO A 171 -8.44 -8.87 6.42
C PRO A 171 -7.45 -8.74 5.27
N ILE A 172 -7.88 -8.17 4.13
CA ILE A 172 -7.00 -7.93 2.97
C ILE A 172 -5.95 -6.87 3.32
N ALA A 173 -6.38 -5.77 3.92
CA ALA A 173 -5.49 -4.66 4.29
C ALA A 173 -4.38 -5.12 5.26
N ARG A 174 -4.74 -5.93 6.29
CA ARG A 174 -3.78 -6.50 7.24
C ARG A 174 -2.80 -7.46 6.57
N ALA A 175 -3.30 -8.34 5.71
CA ALA A 175 -2.45 -9.30 5.00
C ALA A 175 -1.47 -8.60 4.05
N VAL A 176 -1.91 -7.59 3.29
CA VAL A 176 -1.06 -6.77 2.42
C VAL A 176 0.00 -6.02 3.24
N ALA A 177 -0.39 -5.39 4.35
CA ALA A 177 0.52 -4.69 5.25
C ALA A 177 1.56 -5.64 5.85
N LEU A 178 1.16 -6.87 6.22
CA LEU A 178 2.08 -7.89 6.72
C LEU A 178 3.11 -8.29 5.66
N VAL A 179 2.66 -8.61 4.43
CA VAL A 179 3.57 -8.96 3.32
C VAL A 179 4.56 -7.82 3.06
N LEU A 180 4.09 -6.59 2.93
CA LEU A 180 4.97 -5.45 2.66
C LEU A 180 5.94 -5.18 3.81
N ARG A 181 5.50 -5.35 5.07
CA ARG A 181 6.38 -5.29 6.24
C ARG A 181 7.50 -6.33 6.14
N LEU A 182 7.19 -7.56 5.76
CA LEU A 182 8.17 -8.64 5.59
C LEU A 182 9.15 -8.34 4.45
N VAL A 183 8.66 -7.81 3.32
CA VAL A 183 9.50 -7.36 2.21
C VAL A 183 10.48 -6.28 2.67
N ARG A 184 9.99 -5.30 3.41
CA ARG A 184 10.79 -4.16 3.91
C ARG A 184 11.80 -4.60 4.97
N ALA A 185 11.44 -5.56 5.83
CA ALA A 185 12.32 -6.06 6.89
C ALA A 185 13.42 -7.00 6.38
N GLY A 186 13.22 -7.65 5.23
CA GLY A 186 14.19 -8.59 4.67
C GLY A 186 15.36 -7.96 3.91
N ALA A 187 15.47 -6.63 3.90
CA ALA A 187 16.54 -5.92 3.21
C ALA A 187 17.73 -5.63 4.13
N GLU A 188 18.94 -5.90 3.66
CA GLU A 188 20.17 -5.41 4.28
C GLU A 188 20.42 -3.97 3.80
N LEU A 189 20.72 -3.07 4.73
CA LEU A 189 21.11 -1.70 4.42
C LEU A 189 22.60 -1.67 4.06
N THR A 190 22.92 -1.16 2.88
CA THR A 190 24.29 -0.94 2.40
C THR A 190 24.48 0.53 2.02
N ASN A 191 25.62 1.10 2.38
CA ASN A 191 25.98 2.44 1.92
C ASN A 191 26.63 2.34 0.54
N GLU A 192 26.08 3.07 -0.41
CA GLU A 192 26.54 3.09 -1.80
C GLU A 192 26.82 4.54 -2.20
N TYR A 193 27.79 4.74 -3.09
CA TYR A 193 28.20 6.07 -3.53
C TYR A 193 28.23 6.13 -5.05
N THR A 194 28.00 7.29 -5.62
CA THR A 194 28.14 7.56 -7.06
C THR A 194 28.67 8.98 -7.25
N ASP A 195 29.60 9.15 -8.18
CA ASP A 195 30.23 10.44 -8.47
C ASP A 195 29.51 11.20 -9.61
N ASP A 196 28.81 10.48 -10.48
CA ASP A 196 28.16 11.01 -11.70
C ASP A 196 26.62 11.08 -11.59
N GLY A 197 26.08 10.86 -10.40
CA GLY A 197 24.64 10.88 -10.16
C GLY A 197 23.88 9.67 -10.73
N ILE A 198 24.60 8.67 -11.24
CA ILE A 198 24.00 7.42 -11.77
C ILE A 198 24.60 6.22 -11.03
N PHE A 199 23.72 5.40 -10.45
CA PHE A 199 24.10 4.17 -9.79
C PHE A 199 23.47 2.97 -10.51
N LEU A 200 24.28 1.95 -10.81
CA LEU A 200 23.85 0.72 -11.49
C LEU A 200 24.29 -0.49 -10.66
N LYS A 201 23.37 -1.43 -10.42
CA LYS A 201 23.68 -2.66 -9.69
C LYS A 201 22.98 -3.84 -10.29
N THR A 202 23.75 -4.94 -10.48
CA THR A 202 23.21 -6.27 -10.79
C THR A 202 22.85 -6.98 -9.50
N LEU A 203 21.67 -7.56 -9.44
CA LEU A 203 21.17 -8.27 -8.27
C LEU A 203 21.50 -9.76 -8.36
N ASP A 204 21.74 -10.39 -7.20
CA ASP A 204 21.95 -11.82 -7.12
C ASP A 204 20.65 -12.56 -7.51
N SER A 205 20.71 -13.34 -8.58
CA SER A 205 19.58 -14.13 -9.09
C SER A 205 19.14 -15.27 -8.16
N ASN A 206 19.98 -15.68 -7.21
CA ASN A 206 19.67 -16.69 -6.21
C ASN A 206 18.84 -16.11 -5.04
N ARG A 207 18.80 -14.78 -4.91
CA ARG A 207 18.00 -14.10 -3.90
C ARG A 207 16.64 -13.69 -4.47
N ARG A 208 15.64 -13.64 -3.61
CA ARG A 208 14.30 -13.15 -3.97
C ARG A 208 14.25 -11.64 -3.89
N ASN A 209 14.69 -10.99 -4.97
CA ASN A 209 14.70 -9.53 -5.07
C ASN A 209 13.28 -9.02 -5.35
N GLN A 210 12.65 -8.36 -4.38
CA GLN A 210 11.26 -7.92 -4.47
C GLN A 210 11.08 -6.42 -4.51
N MET A 211 11.97 -5.66 -3.85
CA MET A 211 11.88 -4.21 -3.70
C MET A 211 13.27 -3.61 -3.53
N ILE A 212 13.47 -2.44 -4.10
CA ILE A 212 14.59 -1.55 -3.79
C ILE A 212 14.08 -0.46 -2.87
N ARG A 213 14.84 -0.18 -1.81
CA ARG A 213 14.60 0.94 -0.91
C ARG A 213 15.84 1.81 -0.88
N ILE A 214 15.66 3.10 -1.07
CA ILE A 214 16.72 4.09 -1.05
C ILE A 214 16.40 5.07 0.07
N HIS A 215 17.34 5.23 0.98
CA HIS A 215 17.28 6.24 2.03
C HIS A 215 18.24 7.37 1.64
N LEU A 216 17.72 8.57 1.51
CA LEU A 216 18.49 9.77 1.21
C LEU A 216 18.37 10.77 2.34
N ASP A 217 19.45 11.47 2.55
CA ASP A 217 19.47 12.64 3.39
C ASP A 217 18.85 13.83 2.65
N ASP A 218 17.91 14.51 3.29
CA ASP A 218 17.20 15.65 2.70
C ASP A 218 18.13 16.88 2.48
N GLU A 219 19.33 16.89 3.08
CA GLU A 219 20.30 17.98 2.91
C GLU A 219 20.78 18.16 1.46
N HIS A 220 20.74 17.09 0.66
CA HIS A 220 21.27 17.13 -0.71
C HIS A 220 20.29 17.68 -1.75
N HIS A 221 19.02 17.93 -1.41
CA HIS A 221 17.96 18.41 -2.33
C HIS A 221 17.86 17.61 -3.63
N VAL A 222 18.13 16.31 -3.55
CA VAL A 222 18.04 15.38 -4.68
C VAL A 222 16.98 14.32 -4.42
N PHE A 223 16.37 13.80 -5.48
CA PHE A 223 15.45 12.66 -5.42
C PHE A 223 15.88 11.59 -6.42
N PRO A 224 15.66 10.29 -6.10
CA PRO A 224 16.08 9.20 -6.97
C PRO A 224 14.99 8.88 -7.99
N ARG A 225 15.35 8.74 -9.25
CA ARG A 225 14.57 8.08 -10.27
C ARG A 225 15.04 6.63 -10.38
N ILE A 226 14.25 5.70 -9.87
CA ILE A 226 14.61 4.29 -9.79
C ILE A 226 13.94 3.53 -10.94
N SER A 227 14.73 2.72 -11.65
CA SER A 227 14.24 1.79 -12.68
C SER A 227 14.91 0.44 -12.48
N GLY A 228 14.15 -0.65 -12.60
CA GLY A 228 14.75 -1.98 -12.42
C GLY A 228 13.75 -3.12 -12.43
N ASP A 229 14.32 -4.30 -12.43
CA ASP A 229 13.65 -5.58 -12.34
C ASP A 229 14.36 -6.50 -11.32
N LYS A 230 13.93 -7.76 -11.23
CA LYS A 230 14.51 -8.74 -10.30
C LYS A 230 16.01 -9.08 -10.55
N HIS A 231 16.59 -8.62 -11.66
CA HIS A 231 17.98 -8.95 -12.05
C HIS A 231 18.93 -7.75 -11.90
N ARG A 232 18.43 -6.53 -12.15
CA ARG A 232 19.25 -5.33 -12.09
C ARG A 232 18.38 -4.09 -11.84
N PHE A 233 19.00 -3.05 -11.32
CA PHE A 233 18.37 -1.75 -11.19
C PHE A 233 19.34 -0.62 -11.47
N SER A 234 18.79 0.54 -11.79
CA SER A 234 19.49 1.80 -11.93
C SER A 234 18.81 2.86 -11.09
N VAL A 235 19.60 3.76 -10.57
CA VAL A 235 19.15 4.96 -9.86
C VAL A 235 19.80 6.17 -10.52
N ARG A 236 18.98 7.14 -10.90
CA ARG A 236 19.45 8.46 -11.33
C ARG A 236 19.01 9.47 -10.30
N PHE A 237 19.96 10.20 -9.74
CA PHE A 237 19.68 11.29 -8.82
C PHE A 237 19.38 12.57 -9.59
N MET A 238 18.22 13.16 -9.28
CA MET A 238 17.68 14.34 -9.97
C MET A 238 17.60 15.50 -8.98
N THR A 239 17.82 16.72 -9.44
CA THR A 239 17.57 17.96 -8.70
C THR A 239 16.26 18.61 -9.18
N GLN A 240 15.65 19.48 -8.39
CA GLN A 240 14.47 20.24 -8.81
C GLN A 240 14.78 21.22 -9.96
N GLU A 241 16.03 21.67 -10.07
CA GLU A 241 16.44 22.64 -11.12
C GLU A 241 16.67 21.99 -12.49
N ASN A 242 16.82 20.65 -12.54
CA ASN A 242 17.06 19.92 -13.79
C ASN A 242 16.29 18.57 -13.77
N PRO A 243 14.97 18.58 -14.00
CA PRO A 243 14.15 17.38 -13.94
C PRO A 243 14.30 16.43 -15.14
N GLU A 244 15.14 16.75 -16.16
CA GLU A 244 15.37 15.93 -17.34
C GLU A 244 16.48 14.89 -17.18
#